data_a04793c18cc334568995575c29f13683
#
_entry.id   a04793c18cc334568995575c29f13683
#
_cell.length_a   1.000
_cell.length_b   1.000
_cell.length_c   1.000
_cell.angle_alpha   90.00
_cell.angle_beta   90.00
_cell.angle_gamma   90.00
#
_symmetry.space_group_name_H-M   'P 1'
#
loop_
_entity.id
_entity.type
_entity.pdbx_description
1 polymer ?
#
loop_
_entity_poly.entity_id
_entity_poly.type
_entity_poly.pdbx_seq_one_letter_code
_entity_poly.pdbx_strand_id
1 'polypeptide(L)'
;MPQEPADSPVSGDPMISLFSTYGRPHLPLFVLGLLASLVGRTVGLVPPLVLGVTIDALLTGSAPYRLPLVPAELLPPTPTGQFWLSAGLIFASFVLAVAFTWTQTVSMALFSNRVQHAVRVETYRAMQRLDMAFFDDKQTGQVMSILNNDIRNLRSFLDSTVGGAIQLVVTVLGIAGVLFWLNAGLAIVTLVAVPLLAAFTLWFSREIRTRYRALREAVGALNTRLENNLSGIEVIKTAATEPYEADRVEDSSNTYLERSLDVVRLDAFYNPTMDLLAGLSFVATFVLGGYWLLVGTPPFMSGELLVGEFVTFLFLTQRFVDPLAGVGRIVNSYENARASGERVFGLTGRSVAVADRPDARPLDVRGRVEFDDVSFAYREGTSVLDGVSFVAEPGETVALVGETGAGKSTVAKLLLRLYDVTEGAVRIDGVDVRDARLADLRDAIGYVSQDVFLFDGTVRENIAYGSFDATDEEIEAAARAAEAHEFVLELPDGYDTRVGERGVKLSGGQRQRLSIARAMLQDPAILVLDEATSAVDTATELAIQRGLARLTEGRTTLVVAHRLSTVRDADRILVLEDGRVAERGTHDELLDLGGRYAALWGVQTGDPAALDLPAENRR
;
A
#
# COMPACT_ATOMS: atom_id res chain seq x y z
N MET A 1 -9.78 9.97 20.57
CA MET A 1 -9.62 9.20 19.34
C MET A 1 -11.01 8.81 18.86
N PRO A 2 -11.52 9.34 17.75
CA PRO A 2 -12.77 8.87 17.17
C PRO A 2 -12.54 7.46 16.64
N GLN A 3 -13.45 6.56 16.92
CA GLN A 3 -13.47 5.22 16.36
C GLN A 3 -13.56 5.35 14.83
N GLU A 4 -12.61 4.73 14.12
CA GLU A 4 -12.71 4.52 12.68
C GLU A 4 -14.06 3.84 12.39
N PRO A 5 -14.81 4.29 11.37
CA PRO A 5 -15.97 3.54 10.92
C PRO A 5 -15.49 2.14 10.57
N ALA A 6 -16.12 1.14 11.17
CA ALA A 6 -15.77 -0.26 11.00
C ALA A 6 -15.83 -0.59 9.50
N ASP A 7 -14.65 -0.73 8.88
CA ASP A 7 -14.52 -1.37 7.58
C ASP A 7 -15.30 -2.68 7.65
N SER A 8 -16.20 -2.90 6.71
CA SER A 8 -17.03 -4.12 6.68
C SER A 8 -16.08 -5.32 6.81
N PRO A 9 -16.22 -6.19 7.81
CA PRO A 9 -15.30 -7.28 8.01
C PRO A 9 -15.30 -8.14 6.75
N VAL A 10 -14.13 -8.30 6.14
CA VAL A 10 -13.94 -9.29 5.08
C VAL A 10 -14.50 -10.61 5.63
N SER A 11 -15.56 -11.14 5.00
CA SER A 11 -16.18 -12.37 5.43
C SER A 11 -15.25 -13.55 5.13
N GLY A 12 -14.30 -13.82 6.05
CA GLY A 12 -13.34 -14.91 5.93
C GLY A 12 -11.91 -14.53 6.34
N ASP A 13 -11.07 -15.53 6.52
CA ASP A 13 -9.63 -15.34 6.77
C ASP A 13 -8.98 -14.74 5.50
N PRO A 14 -8.29 -13.58 5.60
CA PRO A 14 -7.60 -12.94 4.47
C PRO A 14 -6.61 -13.86 3.77
N MET A 15 -6.00 -14.79 4.50
CA MET A 15 -5.05 -15.74 3.92
C MET A 15 -5.75 -16.79 3.05
N ILE A 16 -6.95 -17.21 3.42
CA ILE A 16 -7.78 -18.12 2.59
C ILE A 16 -8.19 -17.40 1.31
N SER A 17 -8.62 -16.14 1.41
CA SER A 17 -8.96 -15.31 0.25
C SER A 17 -7.78 -15.11 -0.69
N LEU A 18 -6.57 -14.89 -0.14
CA LEU A 18 -5.33 -14.79 -0.92
C LEU A 18 -5.09 -16.04 -1.77
N PHE A 19 -5.20 -17.22 -1.17
CA PHE A 19 -4.98 -18.49 -1.86
C PHE A 19 -6.11 -18.84 -2.84
N SER A 20 -7.37 -18.67 -2.44
CA SER A 20 -8.52 -19.09 -3.26
C SER A 20 -8.71 -18.20 -4.48
N THR A 21 -8.48 -16.90 -4.36
CA THR A 21 -8.70 -15.93 -5.44
C THR A 21 -7.46 -15.78 -6.32
N TYR A 22 -6.30 -15.52 -5.73
CA TYR A 22 -5.08 -15.17 -6.45
C TYR A 22 -4.08 -16.34 -6.57
N GLY A 23 -4.09 -17.27 -5.62
CA GLY A 23 -3.20 -18.44 -5.63
C GLY A 23 -3.66 -19.54 -6.57
N ARG A 24 -4.97 -19.76 -6.71
CA ARG A 24 -5.56 -20.85 -7.50
C ARG A 24 -5.07 -20.95 -8.95
N PRO A 25 -4.94 -19.87 -9.74
CA PRO A 25 -4.41 -19.93 -11.10
C PRO A 25 -2.96 -20.42 -11.18
N HIS A 26 -2.20 -20.27 -10.11
CA HIS A 26 -0.78 -20.61 -10.03
C HIS A 26 -0.49 -21.81 -9.12
N LEU A 27 -1.51 -22.54 -8.71
CA LEU A 27 -1.43 -23.71 -7.83
C LEU A 27 -0.40 -24.79 -8.29
N PRO A 28 -0.21 -25.07 -9.58
CA PRO A 28 0.83 -26.03 -10.02
C PRO A 28 2.24 -25.67 -9.56
N LEU A 29 2.59 -24.38 -9.55
CA LEU A 29 3.90 -23.91 -9.07
C LEU A 29 4.03 -24.10 -7.55
N PHE A 30 2.98 -23.80 -6.81
CA PHE A 30 2.93 -24.00 -5.37
C PHE A 30 3.09 -25.48 -5.01
N VAL A 31 2.34 -26.38 -5.66
CA VAL A 31 2.40 -27.83 -5.44
C VAL A 31 3.78 -28.39 -5.82
N LEU A 32 4.36 -27.93 -6.93
CA LEU A 32 5.72 -28.33 -7.32
C LEU A 32 6.75 -27.91 -6.27
N GLY A 33 6.66 -26.67 -5.77
CA GLY A 33 7.53 -26.18 -4.70
C GLY A 33 7.36 -26.98 -3.40
N LEU A 34 6.11 -27.32 -3.05
CA LEU A 34 5.79 -28.14 -1.87
C LEU A 34 6.39 -29.55 -1.99
N LEU A 35 6.17 -30.22 -3.11
CA LEU A 35 6.69 -31.56 -3.37
C LEU A 35 8.22 -31.56 -3.40
N ALA A 36 8.82 -30.58 -4.06
CA ALA A 36 10.26 -30.43 -4.07
C ALA A 36 10.83 -30.22 -2.67
N SER A 37 10.15 -29.41 -1.83
CA SER A 37 10.53 -29.22 -0.43
C SER A 37 10.48 -30.54 0.35
N LEU A 38 9.38 -31.29 0.23
CA LEU A 38 9.20 -32.58 0.90
C LEU A 38 10.29 -33.58 0.51
N VAL A 39 10.51 -33.78 -0.79
CA VAL A 39 11.53 -34.70 -1.31
C VAL A 39 12.94 -34.24 -0.91
N GLY A 40 13.27 -32.97 -1.11
CA GLY A 40 14.60 -32.44 -0.79
C GLY A 40 14.95 -32.61 0.70
N ARG A 41 13.99 -32.38 1.61
CA ARG A 41 14.19 -32.56 3.06
C ARG A 41 14.32 -34.05 3.45
N THR A 42 13.52 -34.92 2.85
CA THR A 42 13.60 -36.37 3.08
C THR A 42 14.94 -36.92 2.57
N VAL A 43 15.38 -36.52 1.37
CA VAL A 43 16.69 -36.88 0.81
C VAL A 43 17.83 -36.39 1.71
N GLY A 44 17.67 -35.24 2.36
CA GLY A 44 18.64 -34.72 3.33
C GLY A 44 18.85 -35.58 4.58
N LEU A 45 17.95 -36.53 4.87
CA LEU A 45 18.10 -37.50 5.98
C LEU A 45 18.93 -38.72 5.57
N VAL A 46 19.16 -38.95 4.28
CA VAL A 46 19.90 -40.14 3.77
C VAL A 46 21.37 -40.17 4.22
N PRO A 47 22.16 -39.08 4.21
CA PRO A 47 23.57 -39.15 4.59
C PRO A 47 23.83 -39.68 5.99
N PRO A 48 23.16 -39.23 7.09
CA PRO A 48 23.36 -39.80 8.42
C PRO A 48 22.97 -41.27 8.50
N LEU A 49 21.86 -41.67 7.84
CA LEU A 49 21.38 -43.03 7.82
C LEU A 49 22.36 -44.00 7.12
N VAL A 50 22.82 -43.61 5.91
CA VAL A 50 23.79 -44.43 5.16
C VAL A 50 25.12 -44.52 5.91
N LEU A 51 25.54 -43.42 6.55
CA LEU A 51 26.75 -43.43 7.37
C LEU A 51 26.62 -44.39 8.53
N GLY A 52 25.49 -44.40 9.25
CA GLY A 52 25.22 -45.33 10.35
C GLY A 52 25.31 -46.78 9.89
N VAL A 53 24.57 -47.13 8.83
CA VAL A 53 24.63 -48.50 8.25
C VAL A 53 26.05 -48.88 7.81
N THR A 54 26.79 -47.95 7.26
CA THR A 54 28.18 -48.19 6.82
C THR A 54 29.10 -48.49 8.01
N ILE A 55 28.95 -47.75 9.11
CA ILE A 55 29.72 -48.00 10.35
C ILE A 55 29.38 -49.41 10.91
N ASP A 56 28.10 -49.73 11.04
CA ASP A 56 27.69 -50.99 11.65
C ASP A 56 28.05 -52.21 10.82
N ALA A 57 27.95 -52.12 9.50
CA ALA A 57 28.24 -53.25 8.63
C ALA A 57 29.71 -53.42 8.29
N LEU A 58 30.45 -52.29 8.01
CA LEU A 58 31.79 -52.37 7.47
C LEU A 58 32.89 -52.13 8.50
N LEU A 59 32.63 -51.31 9.55
CA LEU A 59 33.66 -50.95 10.53
C LEU A 59 33.58 -51.80 11.79
N THR A 60 32.37 -52.04 12.30
CA THR A 60 32.16 -52.87 13.52
C THR A 60 31.75 -54.31 13.23
N GLY A 61 31.21 -54.58 12.04
CA GLY A 61 30.69 -55.91 11.69
C GLY A 61 29.53 -56.37 12.54
N SER A 62 28.83 -55.45 13.24
CA SER A 62 27.79 -55.73 14.20
C SER A 62 26.43 -56.04 13.54
N ALA A 63 26.24 -55.61 12.28
CA ALA A 63 25.00 -55.85 11.53
C ALA A 63 25.29 -56.13 10.04
N PRO A 64 24.37 -56.83 9.34
CA PRO A 64 24.50 -56.99 7.90
C PRO A 64 24.24 -55.65 7.17
N TYR A 65 24.97 -55.43 6.05
CA TYR A 65 24.78 -54.23 5.24
C TYR A 65 23.38 -54.24 4.59
N ARG A 66 22.47 -53.45 5.13
CA ARG A 66 21.08 -53.31 4.64
C ARG A 66 20.70 -51.84 4.59
N LEU A 67 20.34 -51.38 3.40
CA LEU A 67 19.88 -50.02 3.19
C LEU A 67 18.35 -49.98 3.15
N PRO A 68 17.68 -49.03 3.83
CA PRO A 68 16.24 -48.86 3.72
C PRO A 68 15.83 -48.68 2.26
N LEU A 69 14.75 -49.30 1.85
CA LEU A 69 14.17 -49.19 0.48
C LEU A 69 15.05 -49.77 -0.66
N VAL A 70 16.21 -50.35 -0.37
CA VAL A 70 17.06 -51.00 -1.39
C VAL A 70 16.96 -52.51 -1.24
N PRO A 71 16.48 -53.23 -2.26
CA PRO A 71 16.45 -54.71 -2.23
C PRO A 71 17.84 -55.31 -2.03
N ALA A 72 17.95 -56.37 -1.24
CA ALA A 72 19.23 -57.00 -0.90
C ALA A 72 20.01 -57.51 -2.16
N GLU A 73 19.29 -57.83 -3.22
CA GLU A 73 19.83 -58.32 -4.49
C GLU A 73 20.62 -57.25 -5.26
N LEU A 74 20.36 -55.98 -4.99
CA LEU A 74 21.05 -54.84 -5.60
C LEU A 74 22.30 -54.37 -4.81
N LEU A 75 22.52 -54.95 -3.62
CA LEU A 75 23.64 -54.60 -2.77
C LEU A 75 24.92 -55.33 -3.21
N PRO A 76 26.08 -54.64 -3.30
CA PRO A 76 27.32 -55.25 -3.62
C PRO A 76 27.70 -56.34 -2.58
N PRO A 77 28.25 -57.52 -3.02
CA PRO A 77 28.59 -58.59 -2.10
C PRO A 77 29.90 -58.32 -1.34
N THR A 78 30.70 -57.34 -1.81
CA THR A 78 32.05 -57.06 -1.23
C THR A 78 32.00 -55.82 -0.33
N PRO A 79 32.73 -55.80 0.81
CA PRO A 79 32.85 -54.63 1.66
C PRO A 79 33.29 -53.34 0.93
N THR A 80 34.26 -53.49 0.01
CA THR A 80 34.72 -52.35 -0.80
C THR A 80 33.62 -51.81 -1.72
N GLY A 81 32.83 -52.70 -2.34
CA GLY A 81 31.67 -52.30 -3.16
C GLY A 81 30.58 -51.60 -2.32
N GLN A 82 30.29 -52.09 -1.12
CA GLN A 82 29.34 -51.47 -0.18
C GLN A 82 29.80 -50.05 0.25
N PHE A 83 31.13 -49.88 0.50
CA PHE A 83 31.69 -48.58 0.83
C PHE A 83 31.50 -47.59 -0.30
N TRP A 84 31.85 -47.95 -1.55
CA TRP A 84 31.70 -47.08 -2.70
C TRP A 84 30.22 -46.79 -3.02
N LEU A 85 29.32 -47.77 -2.82
CA LEU A 85 27.87 -47.55 -2.93
C LEU A 85 27.40 -46.52 -1.90
N SER A 86 27.82 -46.66 -0.62
CA SER A 86 27.50 -45.67 0.43
C SER A 86 27.99 -44.29 0.11
N ALA A 87 29.26 -44.16 -0.34
CA ALA A 87 29.84 -42.86 -0.76
C ALA A 87 29.06 -42.26 -1.94
N GLY A 88 28.70 -43.06 -2.95
CA GLY A 88 27.90 -42.65 -4.09
C GLY A 88 26.49 -42.20 -3.70
N LEU A 89 25.84 -42.91 -2.78
CA LEU A 89 24.49 -42.55 -2.26
C LEU A 89 24.55 -41.23 -1.46
N ILE A 90 25.53 -41.04 -0.60
CA ILE A 90 25.75 -39.80 0.13
C ILE A 90 25.95 -38.64 -0.85
N PHE A 91 26.86 -38.81 -1.83
CA PHE A 91 27.10 -37.80 -2.85
C PHE A 91 25.82 -37.49 -3.66
N ALA A 92 25.15 -38.52 -4.16
CA ALA A 92 23.90 -38.37 -4.92
C ALA A 92 22.82 -37.67 -4.12
N SER A 93 22.70 -37.98 -2.79
CA SER A 93 21.73 -37.31 -1.92
C SER A 93 22.02 -35.82 -1.76
N PHE A 94 23.28 -35.40 -1.66
CA PHE A 94 23.63 -33.98 -1.64
C PHE A 94 23.26 -33.28 -2.96
N VAL A 95 23.58 -33.89 -4.11
CA VAL A 95 23.24 -33.34 -5.43
C VAL A 95 21.72 -33.21 -5.58
N LEU A 96 20.99 -34.27 -5.24
CA LEU A 96 19.51 -34.26 -5.30
C LEU A 96 18.90 -33.25 -4.32
N ALA A 97 19.40 -33.17 -3.08
CA ALA A 97 18.91 -32.19 -2.11
C ALA A 97 19.09 -30.76 -2.62
N VAL A 98 20.24 -30.43 -3.25
CA VAL A 98 20.49 -29.13 -3.87
C VAL A 98 19.51 -28.89 -5.03
N ALA A 99 19.34 -29.87 -5.92
CA ALA A 99 18.44 -29.75 -7.07
C ALA A 99 16.97 -29.52 -6.62
N PHE A 100 16.50 -30.27 -5.63
CA PHE A 100 15.14 -30.08 -5.08
C PHE A 100 14.98 -28.78 -4.31
N THR A 101 15.99 -28.34 -3.55
CA THR A 101 15.98 -27.03 -2.88
C THR A 101 15.93 -25.89 -3.90
N TRP A 102 16.70 -25.98 -4.97
CA TRP A 102 16.65 -25.02 -6.06
C TRP A 102 15.26 -24.99 -6.72
N THR A 103 14.69 -26.16 -7.04
CA THR A 103 13.34 -26.28 -7.62
C THR A 103 12.29 -25.68 -6.70
N GLN A 104 12.35 -25.97 -5.38
CA GLN A 104 11.48 -25.39 -4.38
C GLN A 104 11.57 -23.85 -4.39
N THR A 105 12.80 -23.31 -4.28
CA THR A 105 13.03 -21.86 -4.21
C THR A 105 12.51 -21.15 -5.44
N VAL A 106 12.83 -21.65 -6.63
CA VAL A 106 12.38 -21.04 -7.90
C VAL A 106 10.86 -21.13 -8.04
N SER A 107 10.27 -22.30 -7.76
CA SER A 107 8.81 -22.49 -7.89
C SER A 107 8.04 -21.62 -6.93
N MET A 108 8.49 -21.50 -5.66
CA MET A 108 7.85 -20.63 -4.65
C MET A 108 8.03 -19.16 -4.99
N ALA A 109 9.21 -18.75 -5.45
CA ALA A 109 9.46 -17.38 -5.89
C ALA A 109 8.59 -16.99 -7.10
N LEU A 110 8.45 -17.88 -8.09
CA LEU A 110 7.57 -17.65 -9.24
C LEU A 110 6.10 -17.56 -8.82
N PHE A 111 5.66 -18.44 -7.93
CA PHE A 111 4.30 -18.43 -7.37
C PHE A 111 4.03 -17.11 -6.63
N SER A 112 4.87 -16.77 -5.66
CA SER A 112 4.67 -15.58 -4.82
C SER A 112 4.73 -14.28 -5.61
N ASN A 113 5.63 -14.16 -6.61
CA ASN A 113 5.71 -12.97 -7.47
C ASN A 113 4.48 -12.82 -8.38
N ARG A 114 3.95 -13.92 -8.95
CA ARG A 114 2.73 -13.86 -9.77
C ARG A 114 1.51 -13.47 -8.95
N VAL A 115 1.36 -14.04 -7.75
CA VAL A 115 0.30 -13.66 -6.82
C VAL A 115 0.44 -12.19 -6.42
N GLN A 116 1.65 -11.74 -6.07
CA GLN A 116 1.92 -10.33 -5.74
C GLN A 116 1.52 -9.39 -6.88
N HIS A 117 1.87 -9.72 -8.12
CA HIS A 117 1.51 -8.93 -9.28
C HIS A 117 -0.01 -8.84 -9.44
N ALA A 118 -0.71 -9.97 -9.38
CA ALA A 118 -2.16 -10.01 -9.51
C ALA A 118 -2.87 -9.19 -8.41
N VAL A 119 -2.45 -9.36 -7.15
CA VAL A 119 -2.99 -8.59 -6.01
C VAL A 119 -2.74 -7.10 -6.22
N ARG A 120 -1.53 -6.69 -6.62
CA ARG A 120 -1.20 -5.27 -6.82
C ARG A 120 -2.06 -4.62 -7.90
N VAL A 121 -2.20 -5.27 -9.05
CA VAL A 121 -3.00 -4.76 -10.17
C VAL A 121 -4.47 -4.64 -9.78
N GLU A 122 -5.02 -5.67 -9.12
CA GLU A 122 -6.42 -5.64 -8.70
C GLU A 122 -6.68 -4.62 -7.58
N THR A 123 -5.77 -4.51 -6.60
CA THR A 123 -5.86 -3.49 -5.55
C THR A 123 -5.81 -2.09 -6.14
N TYR A 124 -4.93 -1.84 -7.11
CA TYR A 124 -4.86 -0.54 -7.80
C TYR A 124 -6.13 -0.25 -8.61
N ARG A 125 -6.66 -1.24 -9.34
CA ARG A 125 -7.93 -1.10 -10.07
C ARG A 125 -9.12 -0.83 -9.14
N ALA A 126 -9.17 -1.53 -8.01
CA ALA A 126 -10.20 -1.30 -7.00
C ALA A 126 -10.10 0.13 -6.43
N MET A 127 -8.88 0.57 -6.12
CA MET A 127 -8.61 1.92 -5.62
C MET A 127 -9.05 3.01 -6.61
N GLN A 128 -8.80 2.82 -7.92
CA GLN A 128 -9.23 3.78 -8.95
C GLN A 128 -10.76 3.92 -9.07
N ARG A 129 -11.51 2.94 -8.57
CA ARG A 129 -12.98 2.98 -8.56
C ARG A 129 -13.57 3.62 -7.31
N LEU A 130 -12.76 3.84 -6.26
CA LEU A 130 -13.24 4.45 -5.03
C LEU A 130 -13.62 5.92 -5.22
N ASP A 131 -14.57 6.37 -4.42
CA ASP A 131 -15.02 7.75 -4.39
C ASP A 131 -14.00 8.71 -3.74
N MET A 132 -14.19 10.00 -3.93
CA MET A 132 -13.31 11.03 -3.37
C MET A 132 -13.30 11.06 -1.84
N ALA A 133 -14.39 10.63 -1.19
CA ALA A 133 -14.46 10.56 0.27
C ALA A 133 -13.34 9.67 0.87
N PHE A 134 -12.99 8.60 0.17
CA PHE A 134 -11.86 7.75 0.59
C PHE A 134 -10.52 8.51 0.53
N PHE A 135 -10.29 9.28 -0.54
CA PHE A 135 -9.01 9.99 -0.75
C PHE A 135 -8.89 11.23 0.16
N ASP A 136 -10.02 11.87 0.51
CA ASP A 136 -10.03 12.99 1.44
C ASP A 136 -9.76 12.53 2.90
N ASP A 137 -10.16 11.28 3.25
CA ASP A 137 -9.95 10.72 4.59
C ASP A 137 -8.57 10.08 4.77
N LYS A 138 -7.95 9.59 3.70
CA LYS A 138 -6.67 8.88 3.74
C LYS A 138 -5.53 9.70 3.16
N GLN A 139 -4.41 9.75 3.89
CA GLN A 139 -3.19 10.35 3.36
C GLN A 139 -2.62 9.51 2.21
N THR A 140 -2.10 10.14 1.16
CA THR A 140 -1.46 9.48 0.01
C THR A 140 -0.40 8.45 0.45
N GLY A 141 0.40 8.78 1.49
CA GLY A 141 1.41 7.87 2.04
C GLY A 141 0.83 6.58 2.63
N GLN A 142 -0.37 6.63 3.25
CA GLN A 142 -1.05 5.43 3.76
C GLN A 142 -1.50 4.53 2.61
N VAL A 143 -2.07 5.10 1.56
CA VAL A 143 -2.50 4.37 0.36
C VAL A 143 -1.30 3.73 -0.35
N MET A 144 -0.21 4.47 -0.51
CA MET A 144 1.05 3.95 -1.06
C MET A 144 1.64 2.82 -0.20
N SER A 145 1.49 2.89 1.13
CA SER A 145 1.92 1.81 2.03
C SER A 145 1.14 0.52 1.78
N ILE A 146 -0.17 0.58 1.52
CA ILE A 146 -0.98 -0.60 1.16
C ILE A 146 -0.44 -1.24 -0.13
N LEU A 147 -0.23 -0.45 -1.19
CA LEU A 147 0.23 -0.94 -2.50
C LEU A 147 1.66 -1.50 -2.49
N ASN A 148 2.52 -1.03 -1.59
CA ASN A 148 3.93 -1.43 -1.54
C ASN A 148 4.24 -2.35 -0.37
N ASN A 149 4.01 -1.91 0.87
CA ASN A 149 4.45 -2.63 2.06
C ASN A 149 3.52 -3.80 2.38
N ASP A 150 2.20 -3.60 2.34
CA ASP A 150 1.26 -4.66 2.68
C ASP A 150 1.29 -5.79 1.66
N ILE A 151 1.31 -5.46 0.38
CA ILE A 151 1.43 -6.47 -0.68
C ILE A 151 2.79 -7.20 -0.61
N ARG A 152 3.86 -6.54 -0.18
CA ARG A 152 5.17 -7.16 0.07
C ARG A 152 5.10 -8.15 1.24
N ASN A 153 4.39 -7.80 2.32
CA ASN A 153 4.19 -8.69 3.46
C ASN A 153 3.42 -9.95 3.05
N LEU A 154 2.38 -9.82 2.21
CA LEU A 154 1.67 -10.96 1.65
C LEU A 154 2.58 -11.86 0.81
N ARG A 155 3.42 -11.28 -0.04
CA ARG A 155 4.43 -12.03 -0.81
C ARG A 155 5.41 -12.75 0.10
N SER A 156 5.98 -12.06 1.10
CA SER A 156 6.95 -12.64 2.03
C SER A 156 6.35 -13.83 2.79
N PHE A 157 5.07 -13.75 3.14
CA PHE A 157 4.35 -14.88 3.74
C PHE A 157 4.30 -16.08 2.79
N LEU A 158 3.94 -15.89 1.53
CA LEU A 158 3.86 -16.96 0.53
C LEU A 158 5.23 -17.58 0.23
N ASP A 159 6.27 -16.75 0.11
CA ASP A 159 7.61 -17.17 -0.30
C ASP A 159 8.38 -17.85 0.84
N SER A 160 8.51 -17.17 1.97
CA SER A 160 9.40 -17.60 3.06
C SER A 160 8.67 -18.28 4.22
N THR A 161 7.47 -17.81 4.58
CA THR A 161 6.79 -18.31 5.79
C THR A 161 6.16 -19.67 5.57
N VAL A 162 5.46 -19.84 4.44
CA VAL A 162 4.85 -21.15 4.09
C VAL A 162 5.95 -22.17 3.88
N GLY A 163 7.01 -21.84 3.13
CA GLY A 163 8.17 -22.72 2.94
C GLY A 163 8.88 -23.08 4.25
N GLY A 164 9.07 -22.11 5.15
CA GLY A 164 9.66 -22.30 6.46
C GLY A 164 8.80 -23.19 7.38
N ALA A 165 7.49 -23.02 7.37
CA ALA A 165 6.57 -23.85 8.15
C ALA A 165 6.58 -25.30 7.67
N ILE A 166 6.57 -25.53 6.36
CA ILE A 166 6.68 -26.86 5.75
C ILE A 166 8.03 -27.49 6.11
N GLN A 167 9.11 -26.72 5.97
CA GLN A 167 10.45 -27.17 6.37
C GLN A 167 10.49 -27.63 7.83
N LEU A 168 9.93 -26.83 8.74
CA LEU A 168 9.85 -27.15 10.17
C LEU A 168 9.15 -28.49 10.38
N VAL A 169 7.93 -28.62 9.84
CA VAL A 169 7.10 -29.83 10.02
C VAL A 169 7.79 -31.06 9.45
N VAL A 170 8.26 -31.00 8.19
CA VAL A 170 8.90 -32.14 7.50
C VAL A 170 10.21 -32.54 8.19
N THR A 171 11.02 -31.55 8.60
CA THR A 171 12.31 -31.86 9.27
C THR A 171 12.07 -32.46 10.65
N VAL A 172 11.20 -31.84 11.48
CA VAL A 172 10.96 -32.33 12.84
C VAL A 172 10.30 -33.70 12.81
N LEU A 173 9.23 -33.89 12.02
CA LEU A 173 8.55 -35.19 11.91
C LEU A 173 9.41 -36.24 11.22
N GLY A 174 10.17 -35.87 10.20
CA GLY A 174 11.09 -36.77 9.49
C GLY A 174 12.20 -37.29 10.40
N ILE A 175 12.87 -36.38 11.13
CA ILE A 175 13.92 -36.76 12.08
C ILE A 175 13.29 -37.62 13.21
N ALA A 176 12.17 -37.20 13.81
CA ALA A 176 11.50 -37.97 14.85
C ALA A 176 11.15 -39.38 14.37
N GLY A 177 10.57 -39.50 13.16
CA GLY A 177 10.24 -40.79 12.56
C GLY A 177 11.48 -41.69 12.39
N VAL A 178 12.60 -41.17 11.90
CA VAL A 178 13.86 -41.90 11.77
C VAL A 178 14.40 -42.33 13.14
N LEU A 179 14.43 -41.44 14.13
CA LEU A 179 14.95 -41.74 15.46
C LEU A 179 14.08 -42.84 16.16
N PHE A 180 12.75 -42.75 16.06
CA PHE A 180 11.85 -43.79 16.59
C PHE A 180 12.01 -45.13 15.87
N TRP A 181 12.27 -45.12 14.57
CA TRP A 181 12.51 -46.33 13.79
C TRP A 181 13.83 -47.03 14.17
N LEU A 182 14.88 -46.25 14.45
CA LEU A 182 16.18 -46.78 14.86
C LEU A 182 16.12 -47.32 16.30
N ASN A 183 15.76 -46.47 17.26
CA ASN A 183 15.65 -46.87 18.68
C ASN A 183 14.69 -45.94 19.42
N ALA A 184 13.50 -46.46 19.79
CA ALA A 184 12.45 -45.72 20.45
C ALA A 184 12.85 -45.17 21.84
N GLY A 185 13.64 -45.93 22.59
CA GLY A 185 14.09 -45.54 23.93
C GLY A 185 14.99 -44.28 23.88
N LEU A 186 16.01 -44.32 23.05
CA LEU A 186 16.92 -43.16 22.87
C LEU A 186 16.23 -41.99 22.18
N ALA A 187 15.27 -42.25 21.26
CA ALA A 187 14.48 -41.23 20.59
C ALA A 187 13.68 -40.36 21.57
N ILE A 188 13.05 -40.97 22.57
CA ILE A 188 12.28 -40.23 23.60
C ILE A 188 13.21 -39.23 24.31
N VAL A 189 14.40 -39.66 24.74
CA VAL A 189 15.35 -38.79 25.43
C VAL A 189 15.80 -37.62 24.55
N THR A 190 16.17 -37.95 23.33
CA THR A 190 16.61 -36.94 22.33
C THR A 190 15.52 -35.92 22.03
N LEU A 191 14.28 -36.39 21.87
CA LEU A 191 13.14 -35.55 21.48
C LEU A 191 12.55 -34.72 22.62
N VAL A 192 12.88 -34.97 23.89
CA VAL A 192 12.47 -34.13 25.04
C VAL A 192 12.92 -32.68 24.86
N ALA A 193 14.05 -32.45 24.18
CA ALA A 193 14.52 -31.10 23.89
C ALA A 193 13.58 -30.30 22.96
N VAL A 194 12.87 -30.96 22.05
CA VAL A 194 12.00 -30.28 21.05
C VAL A 194 10.90 -29.46 21.71
N PRO A 195 10.07 -29.97 22.64
CA PRO A 195 9.09 -29.15 23.33
C PRO A 195 9.72 -28.07 24.22
N LEU A 196 10.90 -28.30 24.80
CA LEU A 196 11.61 -27.31 25.59
C LEU A 196 12.09 -26.14 24.72
N LEU A 197 12.72 -26.42 23.57
CA LEU A 197 13.14 -25.45 22.59
C LEU A 197 11.94 -24.66 22.05
N ALA A 198 10.84 -25.34 21.73
CA ALA A 198 9.61 -24.70 21.27
C ALA A 198 9.01 -23.77 22.35
N ALA A 199 8.93 -24.24 23.59
CA ALA A 199 8.42 -23.45 24.71
C ALA A 199 9.28 -22.20 24.96
N PHE A 200 10.62 -22.34 24.95
CA PHE A 200 11.55 -21.22 25.06
C PHE A 200 11.38 -20.22 23.91
N THR A 201 11.29 -20.69 22.66
CA THR A 201 11.07 -19.84 21.49
C THR A 201 9.75 -19.06 21.59
N LEU A 202 8.68 -19.69 22.01
CA LEU A 202 7.37 -19.04 22.18
C LEU A 202 7.40 -17.99 23.30
N TRP A 203 8.05 -18.31 24.44
CA TRP A 203 8.26 -17.35 25.53
C TRP A 203 9.08 -16.16 25.06
N PHE A 204 10.22 -16.40 24.42
CA PHE A 204 11.09 -15.36 23.89
C PHE A 204 10.38 -14.46 22.87
N SER A 205 9.60 -15.07 21.93
CA SER A 205 8.84 -14.34 20.93
C SER A 205 7.79 -13.39 21.53
N ARG A 206 7.24 -13.73 22.70
CA ARG A 206 6.31 -12.84 23.43
C ARG A 206 7.06 -11.67 24.08
N GLU A 207 8.16 -11.95 24.74
CA GLU A 207 8.97 -10.96 25.46
C GLU A 207 9.62 -9.95 24.50
N ILE A 208 10.23 -10.43 23.42
CA ILE A 208 10.92 -9.58 22.44
C ILE A 208 9.94 -8.65 21.71
N ARG A 209 8.70 -9.10 21.49
CA ARG A 209 7.64 -8.30 20.82
C ARG A 209 7.33 -7.02 21.56
N THR A 210 7.31 -7.06 22.89
CA THR A 210 7.06 -5.88 23.74
C THR A 210 8.19 -4.86 23.59
N ARG A 211 9.44 -5.32 23.57
CA ARG A 211 10.62 -4.44 23.40
C ARG A 211 10.69 -3.84 22.00
N TYR A 212 10.39 -4.61 20.97
CA TYR A 212 10.28 -4.09 19.60
C TYR A 212 9.16 -3.05 19.41
N ARG A 213 8.08 -3.13 20.21
CA ARG A 213 7.04 -2.10 20.20
C ARG A 213 7.60 -0.78 20.73
N ALA A 214 8.23 -0.80 21.90
CA ALA A 214 8.85 0.40 22.49
C ALA A 214 9.95 0.99 21.59
N LEU A 215 10.75 0.14 20.93
CA LEU A 215 11.73 0.58 19.93
C LEU A 215 11.08 1.29 18.75
N ARG A 216 9.98 0.74 18.21
CA ARG A 216 9.26 1.36 17.08
C ARG A 216 8.65 2.71 17.45
N GLU A 217 8.15 2.85 18.67
CA GLU A 217 7.64 4.14 19.19
C GLU A 217 8.77 5.19 19.27
N ALA A 218 9.95 4.79 19.75
CA ALA A 218 11.12 5.67 19.81
C ALA A 218 11.62 6.08 18.41
N VAL A 219 11.67 5.13 17.44
CA VAL A 219 12.00 5.41 16.03
C VAL A 219 10.97 6.36 15.42
N GLY A 220 9.68 6.15 15.68
CA GLY A 220 8.62 7.04 15.20
C GLY A 220 8.79 8.47 15.71
N ALA A 221 9.04 8.64 17.00
CA ALA A 221 9.27 9.96 17.61
C ALA A 221 10.51 10.66 17.02
N LEU A 222 11.61 9.93 16.84
CA LEU A 222 12.82 10.46 16.21
C LEU A 222 12.57 10.89 14.76
N ASN A 223 11.92 10.04 13.96
CA ASN A 223 11.60 10.35 12.56
C ASN A 223 10.69 11.58 12.44
N THR A 224 9.65 11.69 13.26
CA THR A 224 8.76 12.87 13.29
C THR A 224 9.55 14.15 13.59
N ARG A 225 10.51 14.09 14.54
CA ARG A 225 11.36 15.23 14.85
C ARG A 225 12.26 15.62 13.69
N LEU A 226 12.92 14.64 13.07
CA LEU A 226 13.77 14.86 11.89
C LEU A 226 12.98 15.44 10.72
N GLU A 227 11.78 14.91 10.45
CA GLU A 227 10.89 15.42 9.40
C GLU A 227 10.47 16.87 9.67
N ASN A 228 10.06 17.19 10.90
CA ASN A 228 9.71 18.56 11.29
C ASN A 228 10.89 19.52 11.13
N ASN A 229 12.09 19.13 11.55
CA ASN A 229 13.28 19.96 11.46
C ASN A 229 13.72 20.18 10.01
N LEU A 230 13.63 19.15 9.16
CA LEU A 230 13.95 19.26 7.73
C LEU A 230 12.91 20.10 6.99
N SER A 231 11.64 19.93 7.30
CA SER A 231 10.55 20.73 6.71
C SER A 231 10.60 22.18 7.17
N GLY A 232 11.01 22.42 8.43
CA GLY A 232 11.17 23.76 9.03
C GLY A 232 12.60 24.31 8.96
N ILE A 233 13.47 23.77 8.09
CA ILE A 233 14.91 24.13 8.08
C ILE A 233 15.16 25.64 7.88
N GLU A 234 14.34 26.30 7.07
CA GLU A 234 14.44 27.73 6.84
C GLU A 234 14.18 28.52 8.13
N VAL A 235 13.20 28.12 8.93
CA VAL A 235 12.91 28.75 10.24
C VAL A 235 14.07 28.55 11.20
N ILE A 236 14.61 27.33 11.27
CA ILE A 236 15.77 27.03 12.11
C ILE A 236 16.98 27.90 11.73
N LYS A 237 17.23 28.02 10.41
CA LYS A 237 18.34 28.83 9.87
C LYS A 237 18.16 30.32 10.13
N THR A 238 16.95 30.85 9.91
CA THR A 238 16.66 32.28 10.11
C THR A 238 16.65 32.68 11.58
N ALA A 239 16.23 31.75 12.48
CA ALA A 239 16.24 31.95 13.92
C ALA A 239 17.60 31.64 14.58
N ALA A 240 18.58 31.08 13.83
CA ALA A 240 19.89 30.64 14.31
C ALA A 240 19.77 29.65 15.52
N THR A 241 18.83 28.70 15.46
CA THR A 241 18.52 27.76 16.55
C THR A 241 19.04 26.35 16.31
N GLU A 242 20.01 26.17 15.39
CA GLU A 242 20.58 24.86 15.07
C GLU A 242 21.11 24.08 16.27
N PRO A 243 21.84 24.67 17.23
CA PRO A 243 22.30 23.95 18.42
C PRO A 243 21.14 23.39 19.24
N TYR A 244 20.09 24.20 19.46
CA TYR A 244 18.92 23.79 20.23
C TYR A 244 18.19 22.61 19.60
N GLU A 245 18.00 22.63 18.28
CA GLU A 245 17.36 21.50 17.57
C GLU A 245 18.27 20.26 17.47
N ALA A 246 19.60 20.47 17.41
CA ALA A 246 20.56 19.38 17.46
C ALA A 246 20.50 18.64 18.81
N ASP A 247 20.48 19.35 19.92
CA ASP A 247 20.37 18.77 21.27
C ASP A 247 19.05 17.96 21.40
N ARG A 248 17.96 18.48 20.89
CA ARG A 248 16.64 17.79 20.89
C ARG A 248 16.64 16.51 20.05
N VAL A 249 17.35 16.50 18.91
CA VAL A 249 17.54 15.28 18.10
C VAL A 249 18.43 14.30 18.84
N GLU A 250 19.49 14.76 19.52
CA GLU A 250 20.37 13.93 20.35
C GLU A 250 19.59 13.23 21.47
N ASP A 251 18.72 13.94 22.20
CA ASP A 251 17.84 13.35 23.22
C ASP A 251 16.93 12.26 22.69
N SER A 252 16.33 12.51 21.52
CA SER A 252 15.47 11.52 20.84
C SER A 252 16.28 10.32 20.37
N SER A 253 17.50 10.55 19.86
CA SER A 253 18.45 9.52 19.44
C SER A 253 18.95 8.68 20.61
N ASN A 254 19.21 9.30 21.76
CA ASN A 254 19.58 8.59 23.00
C ASN A 254 18.44 7.68 23.47
N THR A 255 17.20 8.17 23.45
CA THR A 255 16.02 7.32 23.74
C THR A 255 15.92 6.13 22.80
N TYR A 256 16.11 6.35 21.49
CA TYR A 256 16.18 5.27 20.51
C TYR A 256 17.31 4.28 20.81
N LEU A 257 18.51 4.78 21.13
CA LEU A 257 19.67 3.95 21.48
C LEU A 257 19.38 3.06 22.69
N GLU A 258 18.83 3.59 23.78
CA GLU A 258 18.46 2.83 24.97
C GLU A 258 17.48 1.70 24.62
N ARG A 259 16.39 1.99 23.88
CA ARG A 259 15.42 0.99 23.45
C ARG A 259 16.01 -0.05 22.51
N SER A 260 16.92 0.37 21.63
CA SER A 260 17.67 -0.53 20.74
C SER A 260 18.57 -1.48 21.54
N LEU A 261 19.30 -0.97 22.51
CA LEU A 261 20.15 -1.78 23.38
C LEU A 261 19.34 -2.79 24.23
N ASP A 262 18.14 -2.43 24.67
CA ASP A 262 17.23 -3.36 25.37
C ASP A 262 16.79 -4.53 24.49
N VAL A 263 16.54 -4.27 23.20
CA VAL A 263 16.26 -5.32 22.21
C VAL A 263 17.50 -6.18 21.98
N VAL A 264 18.65 -5.55 21.71
CA VAL A 264 19.91 -6.26 21.43
C VAL A 264 20.32 -7.16 22.60
N ARG A 265 20.21 -6.70 23.86
CA ARG A 265 20.55 -7.51 25.04
C ARG A 265 19.70 -8.77 25.13
N LEU A 266 18.40 -8.65 24.85
CA LEU A 266 17.50 -9.80 24.89
C LEU A 266 17.75 -10.72 23.68
N ASP A 267 17.92 -10.15 22.49
CA ASP A 267 18.17 -10.93 21.26
C ASP A 267 19.50 -11.70 21.34
N ALA A 268 20.54 -11.06 21.89
CA ALA A 268 21.82 -11.71 22.12
C ALA A 268 21.78 -12.91 23.07
N PHE A 269 20.75 -13.00 23.92
CA PHE A 269 20.55 -14.13 24.82
C PHE A 269 19.88 -15.32 24.11
N TYR A 270 19.17 -15.07 22.98
CA TYR A 270 18.35 -16.11 22.32
C TYR A 270 19.18 -17.24 21.73
N ASN A 271 20.09 -16.96 20.80
CA ASN A 271 20.87 -18.00 20.11
C ASN A 271 21.76 -18.81 21.06
N PRO A 272 22.53 -18.20 22.00
CA PRO A 272 23.32 -18.98 22.94
C PRO A 272 22.49 -19.91 23.84
N THR A 273 21.28 -19.46 24.23
CA THR A 273 20.38 -20.30 25.03
C THR A 273 19.82 -21.46 24.20
N MET A 274 19.44 -21.21 22.95
CA MET A 274 19.03 -22.28 22.02
C MET A 274 20.15 -23.31 21.81
N ASP A 275 21.38 -22.84 21.59
CA ASP A 275 22.54 -23.71 21.42
C ASP A 275 22.84 -24.51 22.70
N LEU A 276 22.70 -23.90 23.87
CA LEU A 276 22.86 -24.58 25.16
C LEU A 276 21.80 -25.69 25.35
N LEU A 277 20.54 -25.40 25.10
CA LEU A 277 19.45 -26.38 25.21
C LEU A 277 19.64 -27.55 24.23
N ALA A 278 20.05 -27.24 23.00
CA ALA A 278 20.41 -28.26 22.00
C ALA A 278 21.64 -29.07 22.41
N GLY A 279 22.66 -28.39 22.92
CA GLY A 279 23.86 -29.01 23.46
C GLY A 279 23.58 -29.94 24.64
N LEU A 280 22.68 -29.55 25.55
CA LEU A 280 22.22 -30.44 26.64
C LEU A 280 21.53 -31.69 26.10
N SER A 281 20.70 -31.54 25.05
CA SER A 281 20.07 -32.73 24.40
C SER A 281 21.14 -33.62 23.75
N PHE A 282 22.10 -33.03 23.07
CA PHE A 282 23.22 -33.78 22.48
C PHE A 282 24.03 -34.51 23.55
N VAL A 283 24.38 -33.87 24.66
CA VAL A 283 25.12 -34.46 25.76
C VAL A 283 24.28 -35.58 26.42
N ALA A 284 22.98 -35.37 26.63
CA ALA A 284 22.09 -36.41 27.16
C ALA A 284 22.03 -37.64 26.25
N THR A 285 21.89 -37.43 24.95
CA THR A 285 21.92 -38.49 23.93
C THR A 285 23.28 -39.18 23.90
N PHE A 286 24.38 -38.42 23.99
CA PHE A 286 25.74 -38.98 24.02
C PHE A 286 25.99 -39.83 25.26
N VAL A 287 25.67 -39.31 26.44
CA VAL A 287 25.89 -40.03 27.72
C VAL A 287 25.04 -41.28 27.79
N LEU A 288 23.75 -41.20 27.49
CA LEU A 288 22.85 -42.35 27.55
C LEU A 288 23.15 -43.40 26.49
N GLY A 289 23.38 -42.96 25.24
CA GLY A 289 23.73 -43.86 24.15
C GLY A 289 25.11 -44.51 24.36
N GLY A 290 26.10 -43.73 24.83
CA GLY A 290 27.43 -44.23 25.18
C GLY A 290 27.38 -45.23 26.36
N TYR A 291 26.59 -44.93 27.41
CA TYR A 291 26.35 -45.88 28.51
C TYR A 291 25.71 -47.17 27.98
N TRP A 292 24.71 -47.08 27.11
CA TRP A 292 24.04 -48.23 26.50
C TRP A 292 25.01 -49.14 25.73
N LEU A 293 25.93 -48.51 24.95
CA LEU A 293 26.94 -49.25 24.18
C LEU A 293 28.01 -49.91 25.06
N LEU A 294 28.42 -49.26 26.18
CA LEU A 294 29.53 -49.71 27.01
C LEU A 294 29.13 -50.65 28.15
N VAL A 295 27.95 -50.39 28.73
CA VAL A 295 27.51 -51.10 29.96
C VAL A 295 26.33 -52.02 29.68
N GLY A 296 25.55 -51.74 28.64
CA GLY A 296 24.36 -52.49 28.28
C GLY A 296 23.08 -51.65 28.39
N THR A 297 21.95 -52.26 28.04
CA THR A 297 20.64 -51.62 27.98
C THR A 297 20.26 -50.98 29.31
N PRO A 298 19.99 -49.66 29.36
CA PRO A 298 19.58 -49.00 30.59
C PRO A 298 18.25 -49.57 31.14
N PRO A 299 18.04 -49.56 32.49
CA PRO A 299 16.76 -49.89 33.09
C PRO A 299 15.67 -49.01 32.45
N PHE A 300 14.53 -49.56 32.09
CA PHE A 300 13.41 -48.89 31.41
C PHE A 300 13.54 -48.72 29.89
N MET A 301 14.60 -49.23 29.26
CA MET A 301 14.75 -49.22 27.81
C MET A 301 14.83 -50.67 27.28
N SER A 302 14.55 -50.87 26.02
CA SER A 302 14.57 -52.18 25.37
C SER A 302 15.20 -52.13 24.00
N GLY A 303 15.83 -53.22 23.57
CA GLY A 303 16.51 -53.37 22.31
C GLY A 303 18.03 -53.24 22.41
N GLU A 304 18.71 -53.52 21.35
CA GLU A 304 20.17 -53.30 21.20
C GLU A 304 20.38 -51.96 20.49
N LEU A 305 21.39 -51.23 20.89
CA LEU A 305 21.84 -50.02 20.21
C LEU A 305 23.14 -50.33 19.49
N LEU A 306 23.20 -50.05 18.18
CA LEU A 306 24.39 -50.20 17.38
C LEU A 306 25.21 -48.91 17.36
N VAL A 307 26.54 -49.02 17.08
CA VAL A 307 27.45 -47.86 17.04
C VAL A 307 27.06 -46.89 15.93
N GLY A 308 26.68 -47.38 14.73
CA GLY A 308 26.25 -46.54 13.62
C GLY A 308 24.88 -45.90 13.87
N GLU A 309 23.95 -46.59 14.56
CA GLU A 309 22.70 -45.98 15.00
C GLU A 309 22.98 -44.81 15.96
N PHE A 310 23.85 -45.00 16.94
CA PHE A 310 24.24 -43.98 17.89
C PHE A 310 24.85 -42.74 17.19
N VAL A 311 25.74 -42.96 16.24
CA VAL A 311 26.31 -41.88 15.42
C VAL A 311 25.20 -41.16 14.64
N THR A 312 24.24 -41.88 14.07
CA THR A 312 23.09 -41.28 13.37
C THR A 312 22.26 -40.42 14.32
N PHE A 313 22.00 -40.86 15.56
CA PHE A 313 21.33 -40.06 16.58
C PHE A 313 22.05 -38.74 16.83
N LEU A 314 23.38 -38.76 17.01
CA LEU A 314 24.17 -37.54 17.26
C LEU A 314 24.09 -36.54 16.09
N PHE A 315 24.18 -37.01 14.84
CA PHE A 315 24.06 -36.15 13.67
C PHE A 315 22.67 -35.55 13.50
N LEU A 316 21.61 -36.34 13.76
CA LEU A 316 20.23 -35.88 13.61
C LEU A 316 19.80 -34.93 14.72
N THR A 317 20.33 -35.10 15.96
CA THR A 317 20.01 -34.25 17.11
C THR A 317 20.40 -32.78 16.82
N GLN A 318 21.51 -32.52 16.18
CA GLN A 318 21.95 -31.18 15.88
C GLN A 318 21.07 -30.44 14.84
N ARG A 319 20.30 -31.19 14.04
CA ARG A 319 19.47 -30.62 12.97
C ARG A 319 18.12 -30.05 13.44
N PHE A 320 17.76 -30.16 14.72
CA PHE A 320 16.52 -29.60 15.26
C PHE A 320 16.60 -28.10 15.53
N VAL A 321 17.79 -27.56 15.78
CA VAL A 321 17.98 -26.19 16.28
C VAL A 321 17.47 -25.16 15.28
N ASP A 322 17.96 -25.21 14.04
CA ASP A 322 17.64 -24.22 13.01
C ASP A 322 16.13 -24.10 12.69
N PRO A 323 15.39 -25.20 12.44
CA PRO A 323 13.97 -25.13 12.19
C PRO A 323 13.18 -24.56 13.37
N LEU A 324 13.52 -24.95 14.61
CA LEU A 324 12.83 -24.50 15.81
C LEU A 324 13.10 -23.03 16.13
N ALA A 325 14.33 -22.54 15.88
CA ALA A 325 14.65 -21.13 15.98
C ALA A 325 13.83 -20.26 14.99
N GLY A 326 13.37 -20.85 13.88
CA GLY A 326 12.52 -20.19 12.89
C GLY A 326 11.07 -19.97 13.29
N VAL A 327 10.55 -20.66 14.32
CA VAL A 327 9.11 -20.64 14.69
C VAL A 327 8.61 -19.23 14.99
N GLY A 328 9.38 -18.45 15.76
CA GLY A 328 9.00 -17.07 16.08
C GLY A 328 8.86 -16.18 14.85
N ARG A 329 9.74 -16.35 13.86
CA ARG A 329 9.66 -15.61 12.58
C ARG A 329 8.43 -16.01 11.77
N ILE A 330 8.09 -17.31 11.75
CA ILE A 330 6.90 -17.83 11.07
C ILE A 330 5.64 -17.19 11.65
N VAL A 331 5.50 -17.18 12.98
CA VAL A 331 4.34 -16.58 13.68
C VAL A 331 4.25 -15.08 13.40
N ASN A 332 5.35 -14.33 13.55
CA ASN A 332 5.34 -12.90 13.32
C ASN A 332 5.04 -12.55 11.85
N SER A 333 5.57 -13.31 10.91
CA SER A 333 5.30 -13.09 9.48
C SER A 333 3.85 -13.40 9.12
N TYR A 334 3.25 -14.43 9.73
CA TYR A 334 1.82 -14.71 9.56
C TYR A 334 0.94 -13.58 10.08
N GLU A 335 1.20 -13.09 11.30
CA GLU A 335 0.44 -11.96 11.88
C GLU A 335 0.57 -10.69 11.04
N ASN A 336 1.77 -10.37 10.57
CA ASN A 336 1.98 -9.22 9.68
C ASN A 336 1.25 -9.39 8.34
N ALA A 337 1.31 -10.59 7.75
CA ALA A 337 0.62 -10.87 6.50
C ALA A 337 -0.90 -10.81 6.67
N ARG A 338 -1.42 -11.34 7.79
CA ARG A 338 -2.85 -11.28 8.11
C ARG A 338 -3.34 -9.83 8.23
N ALA A 339 -2.65 -9.00 9.03
CA ALA A 339 -2.98 -7.58 9.16
C ALA A 339 -2.88 -6.82 7.84
N SER A 340 -1.87 -7.16 7.00
CA SER A 340 -1.74 -6.60 5.66
C SER A 340 -2.86 -7.06 4.72
N GLY A 341 -3.26 -8.33 4.82
CA GLY A 341 -4.39 -8.89 4.06
C GLY A 341 -5.72 -8.22 4.43
N GLU A 342 -5.96 -7.97 5.71
CA GLU A 342 -7.16 -7.26 6.18
C GLU A 342 -7.25 -5.86 5.54
N ARG A 343 -6.14 -5.12 5.46
CA ARG A 343 -6.11 -3.79 4.80
C ARG A 343 -6.30 -3.88 3.29
N VAL A 344 -5.59 -4.79 2.62
CA VAL A 344 -5.66 -4.96 1.16
C VAL A 344 -7.06 -5.40 0.73
N PHE A 345 -7.62 -6.43 1.39
CA PHE A 345 -8.94 -6.96 1.03
C PHE A 345 -10.08 -6.08 1.55
N GLY A 346 -9.89 -5.36 2.65
CA GLY A 346 -10.81 -4.31 3.10
C GLY A 346 -10.95 -3.21 2.05
N LEU A 347 -9.82 -2.79 1.43
CA LEU A 347 -9.85 -1.82 0.34
C LEU A 347 -10.54 -2.37 -0.91
N THR A 348 -10.20 -3.59 -1.35
CA THR A 348 -10.78 -4.18 -2.58
C THR A 348 -12.24 -4.57 -2.43
N GLY A 349 -12.71 -4.83 -1.22
CA GLY A 349 -14.09 -5.16 -0.91
C GLY A 349 -14.98 -3.97 -0.53
N ARG A 350 -14.42 -2.75 -0.52
CA ARG A 350 -15.17 -1.54 -0.17
C ARG A 350 -16.22 -1.21 -1.23
N SER A 351 -17.42 -0.87 -0.79
CA SER A 351 -18.50 -0.41 -1.67
C SER A 351 -18.15 0.99 -2.20
N VAL A 352 -18.40 1.20 -3.49
CA VAL A 352 -18.26 2.51 -4.15
C VAL A 352 -19.57 3.26 -3.99
N ALA A 353 -19.55 4.41 -3.31
CA ALA A 353 -20.77 5.21 -3.10
C ALA A 353 -21.20 5.90 -4.40
N VAL A 354 -20.25 6.41 -5.19
CA VAL A 354 -20.51 7.10 -6.45
C VAL A 354 -20.20 6.16 -7.63
N ALA A 355 -21.21 5.47 -8.11
CA ALA A 355 -21.12 4.53 -9.24
C ALA A 355 -22.30 4.73 -10.20
N ASP A 356 -22.15 4.23 -11.43
CA ASP A 356 -23.25 4.18 -12.37
C ASP A 356 -24.37 3.26 -11.83
N ARG A 357 -25.60 3.75 -11.87
CA ARG A 357 -26.77 2.92 -11.60
C ARG A 357 -26.95 1.91 -12.73
N PRO A 358 -27.57 0.75 -12.49
CA PRO A 358 -27.79 -0.26 -13.55
C PRO A 358 -28.59 0.26 -14.76
N ASP A 359 -29.39 1.30 -14.56
CA ASP A 359 -30.24 1.98 -15.54
C ASP A 359 -29.70 3.37 -15.96
N ALA A 360 -28.42 3.66 -15.66
CA ALA A 360 -27.79 4.92 -16.02
C ALA A 360 -27.86 5.18 -17.54
N ARG A 361 -28.32 6.40 -17.88
CA ARG A 361 -28.60 6.81 -19.25
C ARG A 361 -27.42 7.53 -19.88
N PRO A 362 -27.24 7.42 -21.20
CA PRO A 362 -26.35 8.34 -21.92
C PRO A 362 -26.83 9.78 -21.73
N LEU A 363 -25.89 10.72 -21.64
CA LEU A 363 -26.17 12.12 -21.45
C LEU A 363 -25.74 12.91 -22.68
N ASP A 364 -26.73 13.55 -23.35
CA ASP A 364 -26.46 14.51 -24.45
C ASP A 364 -26.67 15.92 -23.87
N VAL A 365 -25.57 16.68 -23.76
CA VAL A 365 -25.54 17.91 -22.94
C VAL A 365 -25.63 19.16 -23.80
N ARG A 366 -26.68 19.98 -23.52
CA ARG A 366 -26.84 21.34 -24.08
C ARG A 366 -26.33 22.42 -23.15
N GLY A 367 -26.20 22.10 -21.84
CA GLY A 367 -25.54 22.92 -20.86
C GLY A 367 -26.44 23.56 -19.79
N ARG A 368 -27.74 23.24 -19.70
CA ARG A 368 -28.57 23.74 -18.59
C ARG A 368 -28.23 22.99 -17.30
N VAL A 369 -27.75 23.71 -16.29
CA VAL A 369 -27.41 23.17 -14.95
C VAL A 369 -28.44 23.66 -13.94
N GLU A 370 -28.97 22.74 -13.11
CA GLU A 370 -29.95 23.04 -12.09
C GLU A 370 -29.57 22.39 -10.76
N PHE A 371 -29.48 23.18 -9.72
CA PHE A 371 -29.45 22.77 -8.32
C PHE A 371 -30.85 22.97 -7.73
N ASP A 372 -31.45 21.90 -7.23
CA ASP A 372 -32.84 21.89 -6.72
C ASP A 372 -32.81 21.42 -5.27
N ASP A 373 -32.94 22.38 -4.34
CA ASP A 373 -32.96 22.20 -2.87
C ASP A 373 -31.79 21.30 -2.38
N VAL A 374 -30.57 21.59 -2.84
CA VAL A 374 -29.39 20.75 -2.59
C VAL A 374 -28.84 20.99 -1.20
N SER A 375 -28.82 19.93 -0.39
CA SER A 375 -28.12 19.86 0.89
C SER A 375 -27.00 18.82 0.84
N PHE A 376 -25.87 19.12 1.49
CA PHE A 376 -24.71 18.23 1.49
C PHE A 376 -23.86 18.38 2.76
N ALA A 377 -23.34 17.23 3.24
CA ALA A 377 -22.38 17.13 4.34
C ALA A 377 -21.28 16.11 3.99
N TYR A 378 -20.00 16.46 4.18
CA TYR A 378 -18.88 15.53 4.03
C TYR A 378 -18.85 14.46 5.14
N ARG A 379 -19.37 14.82 6.32
CA ARG A 379 -19.50 13.93 7.49
C ARG A 379 -20.88 14.15 8.12
N GLU A 380 -21.44 13.10 8.67
CA GLU A 380 -22.70 13.20 9.40
C GLU A 380 -22.66 14.30 10.48
N GLY A 381 -23.68 15.13 10.50
CA GLY A 381 -23.86 16.21 11.50
C GLY A 381 -23.18 17.54 11.18
N THR A 382 -22.44 17.69 10.07
CA THR A 382 -21.84 18.97 9.67
C THR A 382 -22.27 19.33 8.26
N SER A 383 -23.42 20.04 8.14
CA SER A 383 -23.89 20.53 6.85
C SER A 383 -22.93 21.57 6.26
N VAL A 384 -22.61 21.44 4.97
CA VAL A 384 -21.80 22.39 4.19
C VAL A 384 -22.66 23.15 3.20
N LEU A 385 -23.68 22.51 2.64
CA LEU A 385 -24.72 23.15 1.84
C LEU A 385 -26.08 22.82 2.44
N ASP A 386 -26.98 23.81 2.46
CA ASP A 386 -28.30 23.70 3.08
C ASP A 386 -29.36 24.39 2.19
N GLY A 387 -30.07 23.60 1.39
CA GLY A 387 -31.15 24.05 0.53
C GLY A 387 -30.70 24.96 -0.63
N VAL A 388 -29.54 24.73 -1.21
CA VAL A 388 -29.01 25.55 -2.33
C VAL A 388 -29.84 25.29 -3.59
N SER A 389 -30.43 26.36 -4.15
CA SER A 389 -31.23 26.29 -5.38
C SER A 389 -30.84 27.40 -6.35
N PHE A 390 -30.46 27.02 -7.58
CA PHE A 390 -30.23 27.94 -8.71
C PHE A 390 -30.29 27.18 -10.03
N VAL A 391 -30.39 27.95 -11.12
CA VAL A 391 -30.33 27.42 -12.49
C VAL A 391 -29.30 28.24 -13.25
N ALA A 392 -28.41 27.58 -14.00
CA ALA A 392 -27.59 28.22 -15.03
C ALA A 392 -28.13 27.79 -16.40
N GLU A 393 -28.51 28.76 -17.21
CA GLU A 393 -29.02 28.49 -18.57
C GLU A 393 -27.86 28.19 -19.55
N PRO A 394 -28.11 27.50 -20.67
CA PRO A 394 -27.07 27.23 -21.67
C PRO A 394 -26.33 28.50 -22.13
N GLY A 395 -25.01 28.51 -22.00
CA GLY A 395 -24.14 29.64 -22.35
C GLY A 395 -24.05 30.74 -21.29
N GLU A 396 -24.74 30.60 -20.13
CA GLU A 396 -24.69 31.55 -19.03
C GLU A 396 -23.43 31.34 -18.17
N THR A 397 -22.81 32.44 -17.76
CA THR A 397 -21.72 32.43 -16.76
C THR A 397 -22.28 32.76 -15.38
N VAL A 398 -22.25 31.80 -14.47
CA VAL A 398 -22.68 31.96 -13.07
C VAL A 398 -21.47 31.96 -12.16
N ALA A 399 -21.28 33.01 -11.40
CA ALA A 399 -20.18 33.15 -10.46
C ALA A 399 -20.63 32.85 -9.01
N LEU A 400 -19.87 32.01 -8.30
CA LEU A 400 -20.05 31.72 -6.88
C LEU A 400 -19.06 32.54 -6.05
N VAL A 401 -19.59 33.41 -5.17
CA VAL A 401 -18.82 34.29 -4.30
C VAL A 401 -19.19 34.01 -2.83
N GLY A 402 -18.31 34.26 -1.91
CA GLY A 402 -18.53 34.10 -0.48
C GLY A 402 -17.22 33.88 0.29
N GLU A 403 -17.29 33.86 1.59
CA GLU A 403 -16.13 33.63 2.46
C GLU A 403 -15.53 32.21 2.25
N THR A 404 -14.30 32.02 2.73
CA THR A 404 -13.69 30.69 2.73
C THR A 404 -14.50 29.77 3.65
N GLY A 405 -14.86 28.59 3.14
CA GLY A 405 -15.74 27.65 3.86
C GLY A 405 -17.24 27.79 3.58
N ALA A 406 -17.70 28.80 2.81
CA ALA A 406 -19.11 28.98 2.47
C ALA A 406 -19.73 27.89 1.56
N GLY A 407 -18.95 26.91 1.09
CA GLY A 407 -19.43 25.79 0.27
C GLY A 407 -19.22 25.92 -1.24
N LYS A 408 -18.55 26.98 -1.74
CA LYS A 408 -18.34 27.23 -3.17
C LYS A 408 -17.72 26.06 -3.94
N SER A 409 -16.58 25.55 -3.50
CA SER A 409 -15.90 24.40 -4.13
C SER A 409 -16.70 23.09 -3.96
N THR A 410 -17.59 23.04 -2.96
CA THR A 410 -18.51 21.89 -2.77
C THR A 410 -19.55 21.84 -3.88
N VAL A 411 -20.10 23.01 -4.30
CA VAL A 411 -21.02 23.08 -5.44
C VAL A 411 -20.34 22.53 -6.72
N ALA A 412 -19.08 22.91 -6.96
CA ALA A 412 -18.30 22.39 -8.09
C ALA A 412 -18.10 20.86 -8.01
N LYS A 413 -17.74 20.34 -6.83
CA LYS A 413 -17.54 18.90 -6.61
C LYS A 413 -18.83 18.10 -6.81
N LEU A 414 -19.98 18.63 -6.43
CA LEU A 414 -21.30 17.99 -6.62
C LEU A 414 -21.72 17.99 -8.10
N LEU A 415 -21.46 19.06 -8.85
CA LEU A 415 -21.71 19.12 -10.29
C LEU A 415 -20.88 18.07 -11.04
N LEU A 416 -19.59 17.91 -10.70
CA LEU A 416 -18.70 16.85 -11.22
C LEU A 416 -19.06 15.44 -10.73
N ARG A 417 -20.06 15.35 -9.87
CA ARG A 417 -20.43 14.11 -9.17
C ARG A 417 -19.22 13.38 -8.59
N LEU A 418 -18.35 14.13 -7.89
CA LEU A 418 -17.31 13.56 -7.04
C LEU A 418 -17.87 13.07 -5.72
N TYR A 419 -19.05 13.59 -5.35
CA TYR A 419 -19.92 13.18 -4.24
C TYR A 419 -21.36 13.22 -4.72
N ASP A 420 -22.22 12.39 -4.14
CA ASP A 420 -23.68 12.49 -4.31
C ASP A 420 -24.26 13.43 -3.24
N VAL A 421 -25.33 14.15 -3.58
CA VAL A 421 -26.03 15.06 -2.65
C VAL A 421 -26.67 14.27 -1.50
N THR A 422 -26.78 14.88 -0.32
CA THR A 422 -27.49 14.30 0.82
C THR A 422 -29.00 14.43 0.64
N GLU A 423 -29.48 15.60 0.22
CA GLU A 423 -30.88 15.89 -0.10
C GLU A 423 -30.95 16.75 -1.37
N GLY A 424 -32.09 16.76 -2.04
CA GLY A 424 -32.28 17.47 -3.28
C GLY A 424 -31.70 16.76 -4.51
N ALA A 425 -31.47 17.53 -5.58
CA ALA A 425 -30.93 17.01 -6.85
C ALA A 425 -30.10 18.04 -7.59
N VAL A 426 -29.03 17.55 -8.26
CA VAL A 426 -28.31 18.29 -9.29
C VAL A 426 -28.72 17.71 -10.64
N ARG A 427 -29.22 18.56 -11.56
CA ARG A 427 -29.66 18.14 -12.88
C ARG A 427 -28.90 18.83 -13.98
N ILE A 428 -28.61 18.12 -15.05
CA ILE A 428 -28.10 18.65 -16.30
C ILE A 428 -29.13 18.34 -17.39
N ASP A 429 -29.63 19.39 -18.06
CA ASP A 429 -30.69 19.31 -19.06
C ASP A 429 -31.93 18.51 -18.58
N GLY A 430 -32.25 18.65 -17.28
CA GLY A 430 -33.39 18.00 -16.62
C GLY A 430 -33.11 16.54 -16.19
N VAL A 431 -31.94 15.98 -16.45
CA VAL A 431 -31.51 14.65 -16.00
C VAL A 431 -30.74 14.78 -14.70
N ASP A 432 -31.15 14.07 -13.66
CA ASP A 432 -30.39 13.98 -12.41
C ASP A 432 -29.02 13.34 -12.69
N VAL A 433 -27.95 13.97 -12.20
CA VAL A 433 -26.58 13.47 -12.42
C VAL A 433 -26.37 12.05 -11.88
N ARG A 434 -27.20 11.61 -10.92
CA ARG A 434 -27.19 10.24 -10.38
C ARG A 434 -27.73 9.20 -11.36
N ASP A 435 -28.54 9.61 -12.33
CA ASP A 435 -29.15 8.74 -13.35
C ASP A 435 -28.38 8.79 -14.68
N ALA A 436 -27.38 9.67 -14.79
CA ALA A 436 -26.48 9.76 -15.94
C ALA A 436 -25.28 8.81 -15.81
N ARG A 437 -24.73 8.36 -16.95
CA ARG A 437 -23.43 7.67 -16.97
C ARG A 437 -22.32 8.63 -16.56
N LEU A 438 -21.49 8.23 -15.60
CA LEU A 438 -20.40 9.06 -15.09
C LEU A 438 -19.40 9.47 -16.19
N ALA A 439 -19.14 8.59 -17.14
CA ALA A 439 -18.25 8.89 -18.25
C ALA A 439 -18.81 10.05 -19.10
N ASP A 440 -20.07 9.97 -19.52
CA ASP A 440 -20.72 10.98 -20.36
C ASP A 440 -20.87 12.31 -19.60
N LEU A 441 -21.20 12.24 -18.29
CA LEU A 441 -21.29 13.40 -17.40
C LEU A 441 -19.94 14.16 -17.33
N ARG A 442 -18.85 13.43 -17.09
CA ARG A 442 -17.51 14.03 -16.91
C ARG A 442 -16.89 14.46 -18.23
N ASP A 443 -17.24 13.82 -19.34
CA ASP A 443 -16.84 14.25 -20.68
C ASP A 443 -17.50 15.59 -21.05
N ALA A 444 -18.74 15.79 -20.65
CA ALA A 444 -19.48 17.04 -20.90
C ALA A 444 -19.05 18.22 -20.01
N ILE A 445 -18.27 17.98 -18.94
CA ILE A 445 -17.86 19.01 -17.97
C ILE A 445 -16.31 19.16 -17.99
N GLY A 446 -15.84 20.31 -18.44
CA GLY A 446 -14.44 20.72 -18.31
C GLY A 446 -14.16 21.31 -16.93
N TYR A 447 -13.07 20.90 -16.30
CA TYR A 447 -12.67 21.40 -14.97
C TYR A 447 -11.28 22.00 -15.00
N VAL A 448 -11.18 23.29 -14.63
CA VAL A 448 -9.90 23.97 -14.40
C VAL A 448 -9.77 24.24 -12.91
N SER A 449 -8.90 23.47 -12.25
CA SER A 449 -8.69 23.55 -10.80
C SER A 449 -7.77 24.69 -10.40
N GLN A 450 -7.90 25.16 -9.16
CA GLN A 450 -7.01 26.13 -8.53
C GLN A 450 -5.58 25.58 -8.48
N ASP A 451 -5.39 24.39 -7.96
CA ASP A 451 -4.11 23.69 -7.91
C ASP A 451 -3.97 22.79 -9.15
N VAL A 452 -3.29 23.31 -10.17
CA VAL A 452 -3.09 22.59 -11.43
C VAL A 452 -2.14 21.41 -11.23
N PHE A 453 -2.65 20.21 -11.51
CA PHE A 453 -1.87 18.98 -11.50
C PHE A 453 -1.46 18.58 -12.92
N LEU A 454 -0.16 18.39 -13.13
CA LEU A 454 0.40 17.81 -14.34
C LEU A 454 1.05 16.47 -14.02
N PHE A 455 0.78 15.46 -14.86
CA PHE A 455 1.42 14.17 -14.75
C PHE A 455 2.88 14.23 -15.20
N ASP A 456 3.72 13.34 -14.65
CA ASP A 456 5.09 13.17 -15.15
C ASP A 456 5.05 12.55 -16.55
N GLY A 457 5.13 13.41 -17.53
CA GLY A 457 5.04 13.12 -18.96
C GLY A 457 5.45 14.32 -19.77
N THR A 458 5.20 14.29 -21.07
CA THR A 458 5.44 15.41 -21.98
C THR A 458 4.35 16.47 -21.86
N VAL A 459 4.60 17.67 -22.39
CA VAL A 459 3.59 18.73 -22.55
C VAL A 459 2.42 18.21 -23.38
N ARG A 460 2.71 17.53 -24.50
CA ARG A 460 1.72 16.87 -25.37
C ARG A 460 0.81 15.93 -24.61
N GLU A 461 1.38 14.96 -23.87
CA GLU A 461 0.62 14.00 -23.07
C GLU A 461 -0.24 14.67 -22.00
N ASN A 462 0.20 15.77 -21.44
CA ASN A 462 -0.55 16.52 -20.45
C ASN A 462 -1.72 17.31 -21.05
N ILE A 463 -1.57 17.89 -22.24
CA ILE A 463 -2.68 18.57 -22.95
C ILE A 463 -3.71 17.53 -23.42
N ALA A 464 -3.25 16.41 -23.99
CA ALA A 464 -4.10 15.33 -24.50
C ALA A 464 -4.71 14.45 -23.39
N TYR A 465 -4.47 14.76 -22.11
CA TYR A 465 -4.98 13.93 -21.02
C TYR A 465 -6.52 14.00 -20.93
N GLY A 466 -7.16 12.87 -21.23
CA GLY A 466 -8.62 12.76 -21.39
C GLY A 466 -9.08 12.69 -22.84
N SER A 467 -8.28 13.22 -23.79
CA SER A 467 -8.55 13.19 -25.24
C SER A 467 -7.40 12.48 -25.97
N PHE A 468 -7.22 11.18 -25.67
CA PHE A 468 -6.04 10.39 -26.09
C PHE A 468 -5.93 10.16 -27.59
N ASP A 469 -7.03 10.34 -28.35
CA ASP A 469 -7.08 10.15 -29.80
C ASP A 469 -6.87 11.48 -30.57
N ALA A 470 -6.58 12.59 -29.86
CA ALA A 470 -6.37 13.91 -30.45
C ALA A 470 -5.11 13.94 -31.33
N THR A 471 -5.23 14.59 -32.49
CA THR A 471 -4.10 14.82 -33.40
C THR A 471 -3.17 15.88 -32.89
N ASP A 472 -1.95 15.94 -33.43
CA ASP A 472 -0.98 16.98 -33.09
C ASP A 472 -1.49 18.38 -33.45
N GLU A 473 -2.23 18.50 -34.54
CA GLU A 473 -2.83 19.76 -34.98
C GLU A 473 -3.91 20.25 -34.00
N GLU A 474 -4.72 19.35 -33.45
CA GLU A 474 -5.73 19.67 -32.43
C GLU A 474 -5.09 20.09 -31.12
N ILE A 475 -4.04 19.38 -30.69
CA ILE A 475 -3.26 19.73 -29.48
C ILE A 475 -2.63 21.11 -29.62
N GLU A 476 -2.01 21.42 -30.78
CA GLU A 476 -1.44 22.74 -31.04
C GLU A 476 -2.50 23.84 -31.11
N ALA A 477 -3.66 23.56 -31.72
CA ALA A 477 -4.76 24.52 -31.78
C ALA A 477 -5.29 24.87 -30.38
N ALA A 478 -5.49 23.86 -29.53
CA ALA A 478 -5.87 24.02 -28.13
C ALA A 478 -4.82 24.84 -27.36
N ALA A 479 -3.53 24.53 -27.55
CA ALA A 479 -2.43 25.26 -26.92
C ALA A 479 -2.38 26.74 -27.36
N ARG A 480 -2.62 27.02 -28.63
CA ARG A 480 -2.70 28.40 -29.15
C ARG A 480 -3.89 29.16 -28.57
N ALA A 481 -5.04 28.52 -28.51
CA ALA A 481 -6.24 29.11 -27.91
C ALA A 481 -6.05 29.42 -26.42
N ALA A 482 -5.30 28.58 -25.69
CA ALA A 482 -4.95 28.77 -24.29
C ALA A 482 -3.74 29.68 -24.04
N GLU A 483 -3.19 30.37 -25.07
CA GLU A 483 -1.97 31.19 -24.95
C GLU A 483 -0.75 30.37 -24.44
N ALA A 484 -0.72 29.08 -24.71
CA ALA A 484 0.35 28.18 -24.26
C ALA A 484 1.40 27.90 -25.34
N HIS A 485 1.05 27.98 -26.62
CA HIS A 485 1.88 27.56 -27.74
C HIS A 485 3.27 28.23 -27.74
N GLU A 486 3.32 29.57 -27.59
CA GLU A 486 4.57 30.32 -27.66
C GLU A 486 5.59 29.86 -26.62
N PHE A 487 5.20 29.79 -25.34
CA PHE A 487 6.14 29.33 -24.31
C PHE A 487 6.51 27.86 -24.47
N VAL A 488 5.60 27.00 -25.00
CA VAL A 488 5.91 25.60 -25.26
C VAL A 488 7.02 25.46 -26.30
N LEU A 489 7.01 26.29 -27.37
CA LEU A 489 8.06 26.30 -28.37
C LEU A 489 9.42 26.80 -27.83
N GLU A 490 9.43 27.59 -26.76
CA GLU A 490 10.65 28.02 -26.06
C GLU A 490 11.26 26.93 -25.17
N LEU A 491 10.51 25.86 -24.86
CA LEU A 491 11.04 24.74 -24.11
C LEU A 491 12.03 23.91 -24.94
N PRO A 492 13.02 23.26 -24.32
CA PRO A 492 14.11 22.56 -25.03
C PRO A 492 13.67 21.60 -26.14
N ASP A 493 12.58 20.85 -25.90
CA ASP A 493 12.03 19.84 -26.83
C ASP A 493 10.59 20.19 -27.25
N GLY A 494 10.16 21.48 -27.10
CA GLY A 494 8.81 21.91 -27.44
C GLY A 494 7.72 21.08 -26.74
N TYR A 495 6.77 20.57 -27.51
CA TYR A 495 5.68 19.71 -27.00
C TYR A 495 6.15 18.37 -26.41
N ASP A 496 7.33 17.89 -26.77
CA ASP A 496 7.90 16.64 -26.25
C ASP A 496 8.75 16.87 -24.99
N THR A 497 8.82 18.11 -24.49
CA THR A 497 9.49 18.43 -23.23
C THR A 497 8.78 17.76 -22.07
N ARG A 498 9.53 17.01 -21.24
CA ARG A 498 9.02 16.42 -20.00
C ARG A 498 8.91 17.46 -18.89
N VAL A 499 7.70 17.61 -18.36
CA VAL A 499 7.38 18.61 -17.33
C VAL A 499 7.83 18.21 -15.92
N GLY A 500 8.14 16.92 -15.71
CA GLY A 500 8.50 16.36 -14.40
C GLY A 500 7.31 16.18 -13.46
N GLU A 501 7.59 15.62 -12.29
CA GLU A 501 6.56 15.36 -11.29
C GLU A 501 5.85 16.68 -10.89
N ARG A 502 4.51 16.70 -10.98
CA ARG A 502 3.65 17.86 -10.74
C ARG A 502 4.02 19.11 -11.55
N GLY A 503 4.75 18.96 -12.67
CA GLY A 503 5.14 20.10 -13.51
C GLY A 503 6.15 21.03 -12.83
N VAL A 504 7.03 20.51 -11.97
CA VAL A 504 8.01 21.31 -11.20
C VAL A 504 8.92 22.19 -12.05
N LYS A 505 9.10 21.83 -13.32
CA LYS A 505 9.93 22.61 -14.27
C LYS A 505 9.23 23.80 -14.89
N LEU A 506 7.93 23.98 -14.64
CA LEU A 506 7.10 25.05 -15.21
C LEU A 506 6.68 26.05 -14.14
N SER A 507 6.53 27.32 -14.54
CA SER A 507 5.94 28.34 -13.67
C SER A 507 4.45 28.04 -13.38
N GLY A 508 3.87 28.65 -12.35
CA GLY A 508 2.45 28.54 -12.03
C GLY A 508 1.55 28.89 -13.21
N GLY A 509 1.82 30.00 -13.88
CA GLY A 509 1.04 30.43 -15.03
C GLY A 509 1.23 29.58 -16.28
N GLN A 510 2.40 28.96 -16.48
CA GLN A 510 2.60 27.97 -17.54
C GLN A 510 1.77 26.71 -17.28
N ARG A 511 1.80 26.16 -16.04
CA ARG A 511 0.95 25.02 -15.69
C ARG A 511 -0.53 25.31 -15.92
N GLN A 512 -0.98 26.51 -15.53
CA GLN A 512 -2.36 26.91 -15.69
C GLN A 512 -2.80 26.99 -17.15
N ARG A 513 -1.99 27.58 -18.03
CA ARG A 513 -2.29 27.61 -19.47
C ARG A 513 -2.33 26.22 -20.09
N LEU A 514 -1.51 25.27 -19.63
CA LEU A 514 -1.62 23.87 -20.05
C LEU A 514 -2.92 23.21 -19.57
N SER A 515 -3.39 23.55 -18.36
CA SER A 515 -4.69 23.05 -17.86
C SER A 515 -5.86 23.63 -18.68
N ILE A 516 -5.78 24.90 -19.07
CA ILE A 516 -6.76 25.54 -19.96
C ILE A 516 -6.72 24.86 -21.33
N ALA A 517 -5.53 24.58 -21.90
CA ALA A 517 -5.40 23.86 -23.17
C ALA A 517 -6.02 22.46 -23.12
N ARG A 518 -5.85 21.74 -22.00
CA ARG A 518 -6.51 20.44 -21.76
C ARG A 518 -8.03 20.57 -21.80
N ALA A 519 -8.59 21.58 -21.11
CA ALA A 519 -10.03 21.81 -21.10
C ALA A 519 -10.56 22.25 -22.47
N MET A 520 -9.79 23.02 -23.25
CA MET A 520 -10.13 23.40 -24.62
C MET A 520 -10.17 22.21 -25.57
N LEU A 521 -9.20 21.29 -25.44
CA LEU A 521 -9.12 20.09 -26.28
C LEU A 521 -10.30 19.14 -26.02
N GLN A 522 -10.79 19.10 -24.77
CA GLN A 522 -11.97 18.30 -24.38
C GLN A 522 -13.26 18.84 -25.00
N ASP A 523 -13.34 20.15 -25.31
CA ASP A 523 -14.50 20.86 -25.88
C ASP A 523 -15.83 20.62 -25.13
N PRO A 524 -15.89 20.85 -23.81
CA PRO A 524 -17.03 20.52 -22.98
C PRO A 524 -18.17 21.52 -23.15
N ALA A 525 -19.44 21.09 -22.96
CA ALA A 525 -20.60 21.96 -22.95
C ALA A 525 -20.72 22.82 -21.68
N ILE A 526 -20.18 22.32 -20.56
CA ILE A 526 -20.20 22.97 -19.25
C ILE A 526 -18.77 23.14 -18.74
N LEU A 527 -18.46 24.29 -18.16
CA LEU A 527 -17.17 24.57 -17.54
C LEU A 527 -17.30 24.83 -16.05
N VAL A 528 -16.37 24.31 -15.29
CA VAL A 528 -16.17 24.66 -13.88
C VAL A 528 -14.77 25.25 -13.74
N LEU A 529 -14.70 26.50 -13.34
CA LEU A 529 -13.44 27.24 -13.14
C LEU A 529 -13.28 27.53 -11.65
N ASP A 530 -12.26 26.92 -11.01
CA ASP A 530 -11.95 27.12 -9.59
C ASP A 530 -10.70 28.00 -9.50
N GLU A 531 -10.86 29.27 -9.18
CA GLU A 531 -9.85 30.35 -9.05
C GLU A 531 -8.59 30.19 -9.89
N ALA A 532 -8.70 30.50 -11.15
CA ALA A 532 -7.64 30.26 -12.13
C ALA A 532 -6.44 31.25 -12.09
N THR A 533 -6.28 32.17 -11.11
CA THR A 533 -5.24 33.23 -11.19
C THR A 533 -4.60 33.60 -9.85
N SER A 534 -3.87 32.72 -9.18
CA SER A 534 -3.11 33.06 -7.97
C SER A 534 -1.60 33.19 -8.24
N ALA A 535 -0.97 34.29 -7.75
CA ALA A 535 0.49 34.52 -7.68
C ALA A 535 1.26 34.47 -9.02
N VAL A 536 0.74 35.09 -10.08
CA VAL A 536 1.44 35.24 -11.38
C VAL A 536 1.71 36.71 -11.69
N ASP A 537 2.71 36.99 -12.54
CA ASP A 537 2.97 38.33 -13.04
C ASP A 537 1.84 38.84 -13.97
N THR A 538 1.71 40.18 -14.13
CA THR A 538 0.61 40.81 -14.85
C THR A 538 0.51 40.37 -16.32
N ALA A 539 1.63 40.11 -16.99
CA ALA A 539 1.60 39.71 -18.41
C ALA A 539 1.08 38.28 -18.55
N THR A 540 1.50 37.39 -17.67
CA THR A 540 1.00 36.02 -17.58
C THR A 540 -0.48 35.97 -17.18
N GLU A 541 -0.92 36.83 -16.24
CA GLU A 541 -2.33 36.95 -15.86
C GLU A 541 -3.21 37.34 -17.05
N LEU A 542 -2.79 38.36 -17.84
CA LEU A 542 -3.50 38.75 -19.07
C LEU A 542 -3.59 37.63 -20.11
N ALA A 543 -2.53 36.80 -20.25
CA ALA A 543 -2.55 35.64 -21.14
C ALA A 543 -3.55 34.60 -20.65
N ILE A 544 -3.57 34.30 -19.34
CA ILE A 544 -4.53 33.36 -18.72
C ILE A 544 -5.95 33.87 -18.92
N GLN A 545 -6.23 35.14 -18.66
CA GLN A 545 -7.56 35.73 -18.85
C GLN A 545 -8.04 35.66 -20.30
N ARG A 546 -7.16 35.91 -21.30
CA ARG A 546 -7.51 35.71 -22.71
C ARG A 546 -7.82 34.25 -23.05
N GLY A 547 -7.04 33.33 -22.52
CA GLY A 547 -7.31 31.90 -22.67
C GLY A 547 -8.66 31.50 -22.07
N LEU A 548 -8.94 31.97 -20.85
CA LEU A 548 -10.23 31.71 -20.18
C LEU A 548 -11.40 32.32 -20.93
N ALA A 549 -11.29 33.57 -21.42
CA ALA A 549 -12.36 34.20 -22.18
C ALA A 549 -12.73 33.42 -23.46
N ARG A 550 -11.73 32.87 -24.17
CA ARG A 550 -11.98 31.98 -25.32
C ARG A 550 -12.58 30.65 -24.89
N LEU A 551 -12.13 30.13 -23.74
CA LEU A 551 -12.64 28.84 -23.22
C LEU A 551 -14.12 28.95 -22.81
N THR A 552 -14.56 30.07 -22.24
CA THR A 552 -15.94 30.30 -21.79
C THR A 552 -16.92 30.64 -22.91
N GLU A 553 -16.45 31.04 -24.07
CA GLU A 553 -17.30 31.48 -25.17
C GLU A 553 -18.28 30.39 -25.63
N GLY A 554 -19.58 30.66 -25.52
CA GLY A 554 -20.65 29.76 -25.93
C GLY A 554 -20.89 28.58 -25.00
N ARG A 555 -20.24 28.49 -23.83
CA ARG A 555 -20.35 27.41 -22.86
C ARG A 555 -20.99 27.88 -21.56
N THR A 556 -21.76 27.02 -20.93
CA THR A 556 -22.28 27.27 -19.58
C THR A 556 -21.13 27.20 -18.59
N THR A 557 -20.89 28.26 -17.86
CA THR A 557 -19.70 28.36 -17.00
C THR A 557 -20.09 28.61 -15.54
N LEU A 558 -19.58 27.77 -14.65
CA LEU A 558 -19.63 27.97 -13.21
C LEU A 558 -18.25 28.43 -12.71
N VAL A 559 -18.16 29.66 -12.23
CA VAL A 559 -16.90 30.24 -11.73
C VAL A 559 -16.92 30.27 -10.21
N VAL A 560 -16.01 29.54 -9.58
CA VAL A 560 -15.73 29.64 -8.13
C VAL A 560 -14.66 30.71 -7.95
N ALA A 561 -15.07 31.89 -7.47
CA ALA A 561 -14.18 33.05 -7.44
C ALA A 561 -13.72 33.39 -6.02
N HIS A 562 -12.41 33.62 -5.90
CA HIS A 562 -11.77 34.27 -4.75
C HIS A 562 -11.32 35.72 -5.09
N ARG A 563 -11.22 36.04 -6.39
CA ARG A 563 -10.98 37.42 -6.88
C ARG A 563 -12.24 37.96 -7.54
N LEU A 564 -12.74 39.04 -7.00
CA LEU A 564 -13.97 39.65 -7.50
C LEU A 564 -13.82 40.30 -8.89
N SER A 565 -12.58 40.59 -9.34
CA SER A 565 -12.32 41.06 -10.71
C SER A 565 -12.74 40.04 -11.79
N THR A 566 -12.69 38.74 -11.46
CA THR A 566 -13.10 37.64 -12.36
C THR A 566 -14.64 37.50 -12.43
N VAL A 567 -15.34 38.07 -11.45
CA VAL A 567 -16.79 37.91 -11.25
C VAL A 567 -17.58 39.04 -11.90
N ARG A 568 -16.95 40.19 -12.11
CA ARG A 568 -17.63 41.41 -12.58
C ARG A 568 -18.41 41.23 -13.88
N ASP A 569 -17.85 40.44 -14.78
CA ASP A 569 -18.40 40.24 -16.12
C ASP A 569 -19.29 38.97 -16.21
N ALA A 570 -19.62 38.35 -15.08
CA ALA A 570 -20.54 37.20 -15.01
C ALA A 570 -21.99 37.64 -15.23
N ASP A 571 -22.76 36.84 -15.96
CA ASP A 571 -24.18 37.11 -16.21
C ASP A 571 -24.99 37.08 -14.92
N ARG A 572 -24.56 36.24 -13.96
CA ARG A 572 -25.17 36.15 -12.64
C ARG A 572 -24.15 35.81 -11.58
N ILE A 573 -24.30 36.42 -10.42
CA ILE A 573 -23.50 36.18 -9.22
C ILE A 573 -24.41 35.62 -8.14
N LEU A 574 -23.94 34.54 -7.50
CA LEU A 574 -24.56 33.93 -6.33
C LEU A 574 -23.63 34.10 -5.13
N VAL A 575 -24.10 34.79 -4.11
CA VAL A 575 -23.36 34.94 -2.85
C VAL A 575 -23.76 33.84 -1.90
N LEU A 576 -22.77 33.00 -1.57
CA LEU A 576 -22.94 31.91 -0.61
C LEU A 576 -22.52 32.36 0.78
N GLU A 577 -23.38 32.15 1.76
CA GLU A 577 -23.12 32.37 3.18
C GLU A 577 -23.70 31.21 3.98
N ASP A 578 -22.90 30.64 4.88
CA ASP A 578 -23.30 29.51 5.73
C ASP A 578 -23.97 28.34 4.97
N GLY A 579 -23.48 28.04 3.77
CA GLY A 579 -24.02 26.96 2.93
C GLY A 579 -25.32 27.28 2.18
N ARG A 580 -25.78 28.54 2.19
CA ARG A 580 -27.03 28.99 1.51
C ARG A 580 -26.75 30.09 0.51
N VAL A 581 -27.63 30.28 -0.46
CA VAL A 581 -27.59 31.43 -1.37
C VAL A 581 -28.23 32.62 -0.65
N ALA A 582 -27.40 33.56 -0.19
CA ALA A 582 -27.84 34.76 0.51
C ALA A 582 -28.29 35.87 -0.47
N GLU A 583 -27.55 36.09 -1.56
CA GLU A 583 -27.84 37.13 -2.55
C GLU A 583 -27.65 36.56 -3.96
N ARG A 584 -28.40 37.10 -4.91
CA ARG A 584 -28.25 36.79 -6.35
C ARG A 584 -28.53 38.03 -7.19
N GLY A 585 -27.80 38.25 -8.26
CA GLY A 585 -27.92 39.36 -9.18
C GLY A 585 -26.72 39.54 -10.08
N THR A 586 -26.71 40.62 -10.87
CA THR A 586 -25.54 41.07 -11.59
C THR A 586 -24.60 41.88 -10.68
N HIS A 587 -23.41 42.21 -11.13
CA HIS A 587 -22.45 43.03 -10.38
C HIS A 587 -23.04 44.35 -9.90
N ASP A 588 -23.68 45.10 -10.82
CA ASP A 588 -24.22 46.40 -10.51
C ASP A 588 -25.42 46.31 -9.56
N GLU A 589 -26.33 45.35 -9.78
CA GLU A 589 -27.48 45.10 -8.89
C GLU A 589 -27.06 44.78 -7.45
N LEU A 590 -26.02 43.95 -7.28
CA LEU A 590 -25.53 43.58 -5.97
C LEU A 590 -24.73 44.68 -5.27
N LEU A 591 -24.06 45.56 -6.02
CA LEU A 591 -23.45 46.75 -5.44
C LEU A 591 -24.52 47.74 -4.98
N ASP A 592 -25.59 47.96 -5.78
CA ASP A 592 -26.72 48.85 -5.43
C ASP A 592 -27.51 48.32 -4.22
N LEU A 593 -27.57 46.97 -4.06
CA LEU A 593 -28.20 46.34 -2.89
C LEU A 593 -27.47 46.68 -1.58
N GLY A 594 -26.16 46.97 -1.65
CA GLY A 594 -25.33 47.32 -0.49
C GLY A 594 -25.18 46.20 0.53
N GLY A 595 -25.36 44.92 0.10
CA GLY A 595 -25.35 43.76 0.96
C GLY A 595 -23.96 43.09 1.14
N ARG A 596 -23.95 41.78 1.28
CA ARG A 596 -22.71 40.97 1.46
C ARG A 596 -21.75 41.10 0.31
N TYR A 597 -22.27 41.09 -0.94
CA TYR A 597 -21.42 41.25 -2.13
C TYR A 597 -20.71 42.61 -2.12
N ALA A 598 -21.42 43.69 -1.85
CA ALA A 598 -20.84 45.02 -1.79
C ALA A 598 -19.76 45.11 -0.70
N ALA A 599 -19.97 44.48 0.44
CA ALA A 599 -18.99 44.42 1.51
C ALA A 599 -17.71 43.66 1.08
N LEU A 600 -17.85 42.48 0.45
CA LEU A 600 -16.72 41.70 -0.06
C LEU A 600 -15.95 42.46 -1.15
N TRP A 601 -16.68 43.15 -2.02
CA TRP A 601 -16.09 44.00 -3.07
C TRP A 601 -15.29 45.15 -2.47
N GLY A 602 -15.86 45.88 -1.51
CA GLY A 602 -15.18 47.00 -0.83
C GLY A 602 -13.88 46.59 -0.14
N VAL A 603 -13.88 45.45 0.53
CA VAL A 603 -12.65 44.90 1.16
C VAL A 603 -11.57 44.63 0.11
N GLN A 604 -11.91 44.06 -1.04
CA GLN A 604 -10.92 43.76 -2.09
C GLN A 604 -10.44 45.02 -2.86
N THR A 605 -11.28 46.01 -3.02
CA THR A 605 -10.91 47.27 -3.70
C THR A 605 -10.22 48.27 -2.77
N GLY A 606 -10.10 47.95 -1.46
CA GLY A 606 -9.42 48.77 -0.48
C GLY A 606 -10.25 49.96 -0.04
N ASP A 607 -11.58 49.91 -0.14
CA ASP A 607 -12.48 50.97 0.36
C ASP A 607 -12.57 50.88 1.90
N PRO A 608 -12.07 51.91 2.65
CA PRO A 608 -12.12 51.92 4.10
C PRO A 608 -13.57 51.89 4.68
N ALA A 609 -14.56 52.40 3.92
CA ALA A 609 -15.94 52.39 4.36
C ALA A 609 -16.58 50.99 4.43
N ALA A 610 -16.01 50.03 3.69
CA ALA A 610 -16.45 48.62 3.72
C ALA A 610 -16.05 47.88 5.01
N LEU A 611 -15.09 48.39 5.78
CA LEU A 611 -14.65 47.83 7.07
C LEU A 611 -15.57 48.22 8.23
N ASP A 612 -16.42 49.20 8.08
CA ASP A 612 -17.30 49.77 9.13
C ASP A 612 -18.75 49.25 9.06
N LEU A 613 -19.01 48.11 8.41
CA LEU A 613 -20.36 47.50 8.45
C LEU A 613 -20.68 47.03 9.88
N PRO A 614 -21.89 47.35 10.39
CA PRO A 614 -22.29 47.01 11.75
C PRO A 614 -22.20 45.52 12.01
N ALA A 615 -21.68 45.14 13.19
CA ALA A 615 -21.51 43.76 13.64
C ALA A 615 -22.83 42.95 13.75
N GLU A 616 -23.99 43.57 13.51
CA GLU A 616 -25.31 42.92 13.51
C GLU A 616 -25.52 41.99 12.29
N ASN A 617 -24.75 42.14 11.22
CA ASN A 617 -24.77 41.21 10.07
C ASN A 617 -23.67 40.09 10.15
N ARG A 618 -23.08 39.89 11.32
CA ARG A 618 -22.07 38.84 11.59
C ARG A 618 -22.62 37.62 12.37
N ARG A 619 -23.96 37.44 12.43
CA ARG A 619 -24.56 36.24 13.05
C ARG A 619 -25.40 35.45 12.08
#